data_7439247552586ef030afcc56fbe4b453
#
_entry.id   7439247552586ef030afcc56fbe4b453
#
_cell.length_a   1.000
_cell.length_b   1.000
_cell.length_c   1.000
_cell.angle_alpha   90.00
_cell.angle_beta   90.00
_cell.angle_gamma   90.00
#
_symmetry.space_group_name_H-M   'P 1'
#
loop_
_entity.id
_entity.type
_entity.pdbx_description
1 polymer ?
#
loop_
_entity_poly.entity_id
_entity_poly.type
_entity_poly.pdbx_seq_one_letter_code
_entity_poly.pdbx_strand_id
1 'polypeptide(L)'
;MIPKLITERLILREIKGNDIFGYLEILSDKDTMKLFGGPTITNDLDSQNIVPRIKFQIEMGVYYFWTITLKEDKEFIGFIRLLSYKGDYFDAAFSADDENRFDPEFLKYFDRENGWEIDYALLKTHRNKGIMKEAISTVLNFCSNKNITPVYAKVNTMTNSATLSVLSYHNFKNHMPQIDKRLLSKYDFQTIIDNKEYGMIFIWTAYK
;
A
#
# COMPACT_ATOMS: atom_id res chain seq x y z
N MET A 1 -0.13 7.81 18.12
CA MET A 1 1.24 7.25 18.24
C MET A 1 1.29 5.88 17.55
N ILE A 2 2.25 5.64 16.69
CA ILE A 2 2.44 4.38 15.98
C ILE A 2 3.14 3.38 16.90
N PRO A 3 2.58 2.18 17.13
CA PRO A 3 3.24 1.16 17.94
C PRO A 3 4.50 0.65 17.24
N LYS A 4 5.55 0.47 18.01
CA LYS A 4 6.76 -0.22 17.53
C LYS A 4 6.47 -1.72 17.46
N LEU A 5 6.67 -2.33 16.29
CA LEU A 5 6.54 -3.76 16.07
C LEU A 5 7.93 -4.36 15.84
N ILE A 6 8.19 -5.50 16.46
CA ILE A 6 9.51 -6.16 16.43
C ILE A 6 9.31 -7.59 15.95
N THR A 7 10.09 -7.98 14.94
CA THR A 7 10.11 -9.35 14.41
C THR A 7 11.48 -10.01 14.71
N GLU A 8 11.80 -11.09 14.07
CA GLU A 8 13.12 -11.73 14.18
C GLU A 8 14.24 -10.80 13.65
N ARG A 9 14.07 -10.25 12.45
CA ARG A 9 15.09 -9.44 11.75
C ARG A 9 14.80 -7.94 11.73
N LEU A 10 13.53 -7.52 11.96
CA LEU A 10 13.05 -6.18 11.63
C LEU A 10 12.60 -5.41 12.87
N ILE A 11 12.66 -4.08 12.72
CA ILE A 11 11.96 -3.13 13.57
C ILE A 11 11.06 -2.29 12.67
N LEU A 12 9.76 -2.34 12.91
CA LEU A 12 8.79 -1.45 12.31
C LEU A 12 8.50 -0.33 13.32
N ARG A 13 8.72 0.91 12.94
CA ARG A 13 8.64 2.06 13.82
C ARG A 13 8.04 3.29 13.13
N GLU A 14 7.74 4.30 13.92
CA GLU A 14 7.33 5.60 13.41
C GLU A 14 8.42 6.22 12.52
N ILE A 15 7.98 6.96 11.50
CA ILE A 15 8.86 7.67 10.56
C ILE A 15 9.64 8.77 11.27
N LYS A 16 10.93 8.89 10.98
CA LYS A 16 11.82 9.95 11.46
C LYS A 16 12.22 10.88 10.31
N GLY A 17 12.73 12.05 10.64
CA GLY A 17 13.16 13.03 9.64
C GLY A 17 14.12 12.46 8.59
N ASN A 18 15.13 11.70 9.03
CA ASN A 18 16.13 11.13 8.13
C ASN A 18 15.60 9.98 7.24
N ASP A 19 14.46 9.37 7.57
CA ASP A 19 13.87 8.32 6.74
C ASP A 19 13.36 8.86 5.40
N ILE A 20 13.21 10.19 5.30
CA ILE A 20 12.72 10.85 4.09
C ILE A 20 13.59 10.54 2.86
N PHE A 21 14.90 10.42 3.03
CA PHE A 21 15.80 10.11 1.92
C PHE A 21 15.52 8.74 1.30
N GLY A 22 15.42 7.71 2.12
CA GLY A 22 15.06 6.36 1.63
C GLY A 22 13.61 6.28 1.10
N TYR A 23 12.70 7.03 1.71
CA TYR A 23 11.32 7.12 1.23
C TYR A 23 11.27 7.76 -0.16
N LEU A 24 11.97 8.87 -0.37
CA LEU A 24 12.08 9.53 -1.67
C LEU A 24 12.79 8.66 -2.71
N GLU A 25 13.81 7.89 -2.33
CA GLU A 25 14.45 6.93 -3.23
C GLU A 25 13.42 5.94 -3.81
N ILE A 26 12.50 5.43 -2.98
CA ILE A 26 11.41 4.56 -3.44
C ILE A 26 10.46 5.32 -4.37
N LEU A 27 10.03 6.53 -3.98
CA LEU A 27 9.01 7.29 -4.70
C LEU A 27 9.52 7.93 -6.00
N SER A 28 10.83 8.11 -6.16
CA SER A 28 11.46 8.60 -7.39
C SER A 28 11.78 7.48 -8.39
N ASP A 29 11.74 6.22 -7.96
CA ASP A 29 12.01 5.07 -8.83
C ASP A 29 10.83 4.76 -9.74
N LYS A 30 11.01 4.99 -11.05
CA LYS A 30 9.97 4.83 -12.08
C LYS A 30 9.38 3.43 -12.13
N ASP A 31 10.22 2.39 -11.99
CA ASP A 31 9.76 1.00 -12.05
C ASP A 31 8.90 0.65 -10.84
N THR A 32 9.31 1.12 -9.66
CA THR A 32 8.54 0.96 -8.42
C THR A 32 7.22 1.70 -8.51
N MET A 33 7.23 2.96 -8.93
CA MET A 33 6.03 3.78 -8.99
C MET A 33 5.05 3.32 -10.08
N LYS A 34 5.54 2.74 -11.18
CA LYS A 34 4.68 2.07 -12.17
C LYS A 34 3.89 0.92 -11.54
N LEU A 35 4.50 0.12 -10.68
CA LEU A 35 3.82 -0.98 -9.96
C LEU A 35 2.93 -0.46 -8.82
N PHE A 36 3.31 0.64 -8.20
CA PHE A 36 2.58 1.28 -7.11
C PHE A 36 1.33 2.03 -7.61
N GLY A 37 1.33 2.44 -8.89
CA GLY A 37 0.19 3.09 -9.54
C GLY A 37 0.10 4.59 -9.34
N GLY A 38 1.17 5.23 -8.89
CA GLY A 38 1.24 6.68 -8.70
C GLY A 38 2.33 7.37 -9.54
N PRO A 39 2.32 8.70 -9.63
CA PRO A 39 3.37 9.45 -10.26
C PRO A 39 4.68 9.34 -9.46
N THR A 40 5.82 9.46 -10.16
CA THR A 40 7.10 9.62 -9.46
C THR A 40 7.19 10.99 -8.82
N ILE A 41 7.66 11.04 -7.58
CA ILE A 41 7.95 12.30 -6.90
C ILE A 41 9.38 12.71 -7.27
N THR A 42 9.49 13.83 -7.98
CA THR A 42 10.79 14.35 -8.47
C THR A 42 11.12 15.73 -7.93
N ASN A 43 10.24 16.30 -7.08
CA ASN A 43 10.34 17.71 -6.67
C ASN A 43 10.66 17.86 -5.18
N ASP A 44 11.71 18.62 -4.84
CA ASP A 44 12.15 18.88 -3.46
C ASP A 44 11.10 19.63 -2.60
N LEU A 45 10.23 20.45 -3.21
CA LEU A 45 9.19 21.18 -2.49
C LEU A 45 8.13 20.27 -1.88
N ASP A 46 7.79 19.17 -2.55
CA ASP A 46 6.85 18.18 -2.02
C ASP A 46 7.48 17.35 -0.90
N SER A 47 8.79 17.13 -0.94
CA SER A 47 9.52 16.29 0.01
C SER A 47 9.51 16.84 1.44
N GLN A 48 9.60 18.16 1.62
CA GLN A 48 9.65 18.80 2.93
C GLN A 48 8.36 18.64 3.74
N ASN A 49 7.23 18.46 3.07
CA ASN A 49 5.92 18.33 3.69
C ASN A 49 5.47 16.87 3.89
N ILE A 50 6.19 15.89 3.34
CA ILE A 50 5.78 14.47 3.41
C ILE A 50 5.72 13.97 4.85
N VAL A 51 6.80 14.14 5.63
CA VAL A 51 6.85 13.64 7.02
C VAL A 51 5.85 14.35 7.91
N PRO A 52 5.73 15.69 7.91
CA PRO A 52 4.67 16.39 8.64
C PRO A 52 3.27 15.92 8.26
N ARG A 53 2.98 15.73 6.97
CA ARG A 53 1.69 15.23 6.48
C ARG A 53 1.38 13.82 6.99
N ILE A 54 2.35 12.91 6.92
CA ILE A 54 2.21 11.55 7.45
C ILE A 54 1.88 11.61 8.95
N LYS A 55 2.60 12.41 9.72
CA LYS A 55 2.36 12.56 11.16
C LYS A 55 0.97 13.11 11.47
N PHE A 56 0.55 14.13 10.74
CA PHE A 56 -0.80 14.69 10.87
C PHE A 56 -1.89 13.63 10.61
N GLN A 57 -1.76 12.84 9.55
CA GLN A 57 -2.71 11.75 9.24
C GLN A 57 -2.75 10.67 10.34
N ILE A 58 -1.59 10.36 10.94
CA ILE A 58 -1.51 9.44 12.07
C ILE A 58 -2.25 10.00 13.29
N GLU A 59 -2.10 11.29 13.58
CA GLU A 59 -2.77 11.98 14.69
C GLU A 59 -4.30 11.99 14.50
N MET A 60 -4.77 12.11 13.27
CA MET A 60 -6.20 12.00 12.91
C MET A 60 -6.76 10.57 13.07
N GLY A 61 -5.92 9.56 13.30
CA GLY A 61 -6.34 8.18 13.52
C GLY A 61 -6.81 7.43 12.27
N VAL A 62 -6.59 8.00 11.09
CA VAL A 62 -6.99 7.43 9.79
C VAL A 62 -5.84 6.77 9.05
N TYR A 63 -4.65 6.76 9.65
CA TYR A 63 -3.43 6.34 9.00
C TYR A 63 -2.44 5.69 9.97
N TYR A 64 -1.88 4.55 9.58
CA TYR A 64 -0.69 3.98 10.19
C TYR A 64 0.43 3.96 9.17
N PHE A 65 1.62 4.39 9.56
CA PHE A 65 2.81 4.36 8.73
C PHE A 65 3.98 3.82 9.52
N TRP A 66 4.49 2.68 9.12
CA TRP A 66 5.71 2.11 9.68
C TRP A 66 6.87 2.21 8.72
N THR A 67 7.95 2.81 9.17
CA THR A 67 9.27 2.60 8.58
C THR A 67 9.75 1.21 8.93
N ILE A 68 10.21 0.44 7.95
CA ILE A 68 10.86 -0.85 8.13
C ILE A 68 12.37 -0.62 8.22
N THR A 69 13.00 -1.17 9.26
CA THR A 69 14.45 -1.16 9.43
C THR A 69 14.94 -2.54 9.81
N LEU A 70 16.18 -2.88 9.48
CA LEU A 70 16.85 -4.04 10.06
C LEU A 70 17.19 -3.76 11.53
N LYS A 71 17.28 -4.80 12.35
CA LYS A 71 17.69 -4.66 13.76
C LYS A 71 19.15 -4.21 13.90
N GLU A 72 19.98 -4.61 12.96
CA GLU A 72 21.44 -4.43 13.01
C GLU A 72 21.83 -2.97 12.81
N ASP A 73 21.41 -2.36 11.71
CA ASP A 73 21.81 -0.99 11.33
C ASP A 73 20.75 0.07 11.64
N LYS A 74 19.48 -0.31 11.76
CA LYS A 74 18.33 0.57 12.00
C LYS A 74 18.09 1.60 10.87
N GLU A 75 18.69 1.39 9.71
CA GLU A 75 18.47 2.23 8.54
C GLU A 75 17.10 1.95 7.88
N PHE A 76 16.58 2.96 7.19
CA PHE A 76 15.36 2.81 6.41
C PHE A 76 15.60 1.85 5.25
N ILE A 77 14.78 0.79 5.17
CA ILE A 77 14.83 -0.17 4.06
C ILE A 77 13.51 -0.27 3.31
N GLY A 78 12.46 0.37 3.84
CA GLY A 78 11.14 0.37 3.25
C GLY A 78 10.06 0.86 4.20
N PHE A 79 8.82 0.70 3.78
CA PHE A 79 7.66 1.08 4.59
C PHE A 79 6.46 0.16 4.38
N ILE A 80 5.55 0.18 5.36
CA ILE A 80 4.17 -0.31 5.26
C ILE A 80 3.27 0.79 5.77
N ARG A 81 2.15 1.01 5.09
CA ARG A 81 1.10 1.92 5.55
C ARG A 81 -0.27 1.25 5.50
N LEU A 82 -1.13 1.64 6.44
CA LEU A 82 -2.55 1.35 6.43
C LEU A 82 -3.31 2.66 6.34
N LEU A 83 -4.22 2.77 5.41
CA LEU A 83 -5.09 3.91 5.20
C LEU A 83 -6.53 3.48 5.46
N SER A 84 -7.22 4.18 6.39
CA SER A 84 -8.64 3.95 6.65
C SER A 84 -9.48 4.49 5.51
N TYR A 85 -10.54 3.76 5.17
CA TYR A 85 -11.56 4.22 4.23
C TYR A 85 -12.63 5.08 4.89
N LYS A 86 -12.53 5.31 6.20
CA LYS A 86 -13.51 6.06 6.96
C LYS A 86 -13.40 7.57 6.68
N GLY A 87 -14.54 8.18 6.28
CA GLY A 87 -14.68 9.62 6.13
C GLY A 87 -14.07 10.20 4.85
N ASP A 88 -14.01 11.53 4.80
CA ASP A 88 -13.56 12.33 3.64
C ASP A 88 -12.12 12.06 3.19
N TYR A 89 -11.35 11.36 4.01
CA TYR A 89 -9.98 10.94 3.67
C TYR A 89 -9.92 9.92 2.54
N PHE A 90 -10.93 9.07 2.41
CA PHE A 90 -11.04 8.17 1.27
C PHE A 90 -11.22 8.96 -0.01
N ASP A 91 -12.07 9.97 0.02
CA ASP A 91 -12.36 10.83 -1.13
C ASP A 91 -11.15 11.70 -1.51
N ALA A 92 -10.33 12.13 -0.53
CA ALA A 92 -9.08 12.84 -0.77
C ALA A 92 -7.91 11.94 -1.21
N ALA A 93 -7.91 10.66 -0.84
CA ALA A 93 -6.93 9.68 -1.27
C ALA A 93 -7.23 9.10 -2.67
N PHE A 94 -8.50 9.09 -3.06
CA PHE A 94 -8.94 8.94 -4.43
C PHE A 94 -8.93 10.34 -5.05
N SER A 95 -7.86 10.68 -5.76
CA SER A 95 -7.80 11.93 -6.51
C SER A 95 -8.95 11.97 -7.53
N ALA A 96 -9.33 13.17 -7.98
CA ALA A 96 -10.33 13.35 -9.05
C ALA A 96 -10.01 12.52 -10.31
N ASP A 97 -8.74 12.18 -10.52
CA ASP A 97 -8.29 11.24 -11.57
C ASP A 97 -8.72 9.79 -11.29
N ASP A 98 -8.76 9.35 -10.04
CA ASP A 98 -9.19 7.99 -9.69
C ASP A 98 -10.71 7.84 -9.74
N GLU A 99 -11.49 8.87 -9.40
CA GLU A 99 -12.95 8.87 -9.56
C GLU A 99 -13.36 8.72 -11.02
N ASN A 100 -12.59 9.32 -11.94
CA ASN A 100 -12.82 9.17 -13.39
C ASN A 100 -12.24 7.87 -13.96
N ARG A 101 -11.36 7.19 -13.21
CA ARG A 101 -10.67 5.99 -13.65
C ARG A 101 -11.46 4.72 -13.42
N PHE A 102 -12.19 4.64 -12.31
CA PHE A 102 -12.94 3.45 -11.91
C PHE A 102 -14.45 3.69 -11.96
N ASP A 103 -15.22 2.59 -12.11
CA ASP A 103 -16.67 2.67 -12.07
C ASP A 103 -17.14 3.08 -10.67
N PRO A 104 -18.08 4.06 -10.52
CA PRO A 104 -18.69 4.37 -9.24
C PRO A 104 -19.33 3.16 -8.54
N GLU A 105 -19.86 2.19 -9.29
CA GLU A 105 -20.34 0.93 -8.75
C GLU A 105 -19.26 0.16 -8.01
N PHE A 106 -18.01 0.31 -8.41
CA PHE A 106 -16.83 -0.29 -7.78
C PHE A 106 -16.67 0.15 -6.32
N LEU A 107 -16.95 1.42 -6.03
CA LEU A 107 -16.82 1.98 -4.68
C LEU A 107 -17.81 1.36 -3.67
N LYS A 108 -18.93 0.78 -4.15
CA LYS A 108 -19.92 0.10 -3.30
C LYS A 108 -19.40 -1.19 -2.67
N TYR A 109 -18.36 -1.80 -3.21
CA TYR A 109 -17.81 -3.05 -2.69
C TYR A 109 -16.80 -2.87 -1.55
N PHE A 110 -16.43 -1.62 -1.24
CA PHE A 110 -15.56 -1.34 -0.10
C PHE A 110 -16.38 -1.06 1.15
N ASP A 111 -15.96 -1.66 2.27
CA ASP A 111 -16.45 -1.26 3.58
C ASP A 111 -15.85 0.10 3.94
N ARG A 112 -16.60 1.17 3.62
CA ARG A 112 -16.17 2.56 3.87
C ARG A 112 -16.15 2.92 5.34
N GLU A 113 -16.79 2.13 6.22
CA GLU A 113 -16.81 2.39 7.66
C GLU A 113 -15.65 1.74 8.38
N ASN A 114 -15.30 0.50 8.00
CA ASN A 114 -14.34 -0.31 8.74
C ASN A 114 -13.13 -0.73 7.91
N GLY A 115 -13.18 -0.57 6.58
CA GLY A 115 -12.15 -1.03 5.68
C GLY A 115 -10.85 -0.22 5.78
N TRP A 116 -9.75 -0.91 5.58
CA TRP A 116 -8.41 -0.31 5.51
C TRP A 116 -7.67 -0.80 4.27
N GLU A 117 -6.86 0.05 3.69
CA GLU A 117 -5.96 -0.33 2.59
C GLU A 117 -4.54 -0.49 3.08
N ILE A 118 -3.86 -1.55 2.64
CA ILE A 118 -2.44 -1.76 2.89
C ILE A 118 -1.61 -1.49 1.64
N ASP A 119 -0.60 -0.63 1.81
CA ASP A 119 0.43 -0.38 0.81
C ASP A 119 1.80 -0.60 1.41
N TYR A 120 2.76 -1.01 0.58
CA TYR A 120 4.12 -1.28 1.04
C TYR A 120 5.15 -1.22 -0.09
N ALA A 121 6.36 -0.85 0.23
CA ALA A 121 7.50 -0.94 -0.67
C ALA A 121 8.81 -1.16 0.08
N LEU A 122 9.79 -1.73 -0.62
CA LEU A 122 11.18 -1.87 -0.17
C LEU A 122 12.12 -1.20 -1.16
N LEU A 123 13.22 -0.69 -0.67
CA LEU A 123 14.39 -0.35 -1.47
C LEU A 123 14.80 -1.57 -2.32
N LYS A 124 15.24 -1.35 -3.55
CA LYS A 124 15.61 -2.43 -4.49
C LYS A 124 16.61 -3.42 -3.90
N THR A 125 17.56 -2.92 -3.14
CA THR A 125 18.62 -3.71 -2.49
C THR A 125 18.12 -4.69 -1.43
N HIS A 126 16.87 -4.52 -0.96
CA HIS A 126 16.27 -5.32 0.11
C HIS A 126 15.13 -6.23 -0.35
N ARG A 127 14.85 -6.27 -1.67
CA ARG A 127 13.83 -7.14 -2.25
C ARG A 127 14.26 -8.60 -2.32
N ASN A 128 13.30 -9.50 -2.49
CA ASN A 128 13.51 -10.96 -2.65
C ASN A 128 14.21 -11.68 -1.48
N LYS A 129 14.27 -11.04 -0.29
CA LYS A 129 14.89 -11.58 0.93
C LYS A 129 13.86 -12.02 1.99
N GLY A 130 12.57 -12.11 1.63
CA GLY A 130 11.49 -12.47 2.56
C GLY A 130 11.11 -11.35 3.54
N ILE A 131 11.77 -10.19 3.48
CA ILE A 131 11.57 -9.06 4.42
C ILE A 131 10.12 -8.59 4.44
N MET A 132 9.50 -8.38 3.28
CA MET A 132 8.13 -7.90 3.23
C MET A 132 7.12 -8.92 3.77
N LYS A 133 7.35 -10.22 3.54
CA LYS A 133 6.49 -11.26 4.13
C LYS A 133 6.54 -11.22 5.66
N GLU A 134 7.73 -11.09 6.24
CA GLU A 134 7.92 -10.98 7.70
C GLU A 134 7.27 -9.70 8.25
N ALA A 135 7.46 -8.57 7.59
CA ALA A 135 6.91 -7.29 8.01
C ALA A 135 5.37 -7.29 7.98
N ILE A 136 4.75 -7.78 6.90
CA ILE A 136 3.30 -7.85 6.77
C ILE A 136 2.70 -8.82 7.79
N SER A 137 3.33 -9.98 8.07
CA SER A 137 2.86 -10.88 9.12
C SER A 137 2.64 -10.16 10.45
N THR A 138 3.60 -9.33 10.84
CA THR A 138 3.48 -8.63 12.13
C THR A 138 2.47 -7.48 12.09
N VAL A 139 2.30 -6.82 10.94
CA VAL A 139 1.24 -5.80 10.76
C VAL A 139 -0.14 -6.43 10.77
N LEU A 140 -0.35 -7.58 10.13
CA LEU A 140 -1.63 -8.29 10.16
C LEU A 140 -1.97 -8.82 11.57
N ASN A 141 -0.99 -9.25 12.34
CA ASN A 141 -1.19 -9.58 13.75
C ASN A 141 -1.63 -8.34 14.56
N PHE A 142 -1.02 -7.18 14.28
CA PHE A 142 -1.48 -5.92 14.87
C PHE A 142 -2.93 -5.60 14.44
N CYS A 143 -3.28 -5.78 13.17
CA CYS A 143 -4.64 -5.58 12.67
C CYS A 143 -5.65 -6.49 13.40
N SER A 144 -5.34 -7.78 13.57
CA SER A 144 -6.17 -8.72 14.32
C SER A 144 -6.41 -8.26 15.76
N ASN A 145 -5.35 -7.84 16.46
CA ASN A 145 -5.43 -7.39 17.85
C ASN A 145 -6.19 -6.07 18.02
N LYS A 146 -6.31 -5.28 16.96
CA LYS A 146 -7.02 -3.99 16.93
C LYS A 146 -8.38 -4.06 16.26
N ASN A 147 -8.83 -5.24 15.84
CA ASN A 147 -10.05 -5.42 15.03
C ASN A 147 -10.06 -4.56 13.75
N ILE A 148 -8.88 -4.33 13.16
CA ILE A 148 -8.73 -3.67 11.86
C ILE A 148 -9.00 -4.71 10.78
N THR A 149 -10.22 -4.72 10.26
CA THR A 149 -10.68 -5.69 9.24
C THR A 149 -11.97 -5.15 8.59
N PRO A 150 -12.17 -5.30 7.28
CA PRO A 150 -11.27 -5.93 6.30
C PRO A 150 -10.05 -5.06 5.95
N VAL A 151 -8.96 -5.72 5.51
CA VAL A 151 -7.78 -5.05 4.93
C VAL A 151 -7.73 -5.34 3.43
N TYR A 152 -7.74 -4.30 2.64
CA TYR A 152 -7.67 -4.37 1.17
C TYR A 152 -6.24 -4.13 0.69
N ALA A 153 -5.85 -4.83 -0.37
CA ALA A 153 -4.62 -4.55 -1.10
C ALA A 153 -4.94 -4.37 -2.59
N LYS A 154 -4.60 -3.23 -3.14
CA LYS A 154 -4.76 -2.94 -4.57
C LYS A 154 -3.49 -3.34 -5.33
N VAL A 155 -3.64 -4.14 -6.36
CA VAL A 155 -2.57 -4.53 -7.28
C VAL A 155 -2.90 -3.95 -8.65
N ASN A 156 -2.11 -3.00 -9.12
CA ASN A 156 -2.41 -2.25 -10.35
C ASN A 156 -2.16 -3.04 -11.63
N THR A 157 -1.37 -4.12 -11.55
CA THR A 157 -1.11 -5.02 -12.68
C THR A 157 -0.84 -6.44 -12.18
N MET A 158 -1.44 -7.41 -12.83
CA MET A 158 -1.23 -8.83 -12.52
C MET A 158 0.15 -9.35 -12.92
N THR A 159 0.99 -8.52 -13.52
CA THR A 159 2.41 -8.82 -13.76
C THR A 159 3.29 -8.61 -12.53
N ASN A 160 2.77 -7.98 -11.47
CA ASN A 160 3.50 -7.76 -10.21
C ASN A 160 3.60 -9.05 -9.37
N SER A 161 4.37 -10.02 -9.84
CA SER A 161 4.53 -11.33 -9.21
C SER A 161 5.05 -11.25 -7.78
N ALA A 162 5.88 -10.25 -7.45
CA ALA A 162 6.40 -10.05 -6.10
C ALA A 162 5.27 -9.73 -5.11
N THR A 163 4.40 -8.77 -5.43
CA THR A 163 3.24 -8.43 -4.60
C THR A 163 2.27 -9.60 -4.52
N LEU A 164 1.96 -10.26 -5.62
CA LEU A 164 1.07 -11.43 -5.64
C LEU A 164 1.59 -12.56 -4.74
N SER A 165 2.91 -12.82 -4.75
CA SER A 165 3.53 -13.81 -3.85
C SER A 165 3.39 -13.43 -2.36
N VAL A 166 3.49 -12.15 -2.03
CA VAL A 166 3.30 -11.66 -0.66
C VAL A 166 1.84 -11.80 -0.22
N LEU A 167 0.90 -11.37 -1.05
CA LEU A 167 -0.53 -11.45 -0.74
C LEU A 167 -1.02 -12.89 -0.60
N SER A 168 -0.59 -13.78 -1.51
CA SER A 168 -0.91 -15.20 -1.44
C SER A 168 -0.36 -15.86 -0.16
N TYR A 169 0.88 -15.53 0.23
CA TYR A 169 1.49 -16.04 1.46
C TYR A 169 0.68 -15.68 2.72
N HIS A 170 0.04 -14.51 2.72
CA HIS A 170 -0.79 -14.03 3.83
C HIS A 170 -2.28 -14.34 3.68
N ASN A 171 -2.66 -15.23 2.77
CA ASN A 171 -4.05 -15.64 2.53
C ASN A 171 -5.00 -14.49 2.13
N PHE A 172 -4.49 -13.43 1.51
CA PHE A 172 -5.36 -12.48 0.86
C PHE A 172 -6.13 -13.17 -0.27
N LYS A 173 -7.43 -12.99 -0.30
CA LYS A 173 -8.32 -13.58 -1.31
C LYS A 173 -8.60 -12.58 -2.42
N ASN A 174 -8.70 -13.06 -3.65
CA ASN A 174 -9.20 -12.25 -4.75
C ASN A 174 -10.59 -11.73 -4.40
N HIS A 175 -10.78 -10.44 -4.56
CA HIS A 175 -12.06 -9.80 -4.29
C HIS A 175 -12.73 -9.37 -5.60
N MET A 176 -12.07 -8.51 -6.37
CA MET A 176 -12.60 -8.07 -7.65
C MET A 176 -11.50 -7.54 -8.59
N PRO A 177 -11.66 -7.71 -9.92
CA PRO A 177 -10.77 -7.08 -10.88
C PRO A 177 -11.00 -5.57 -10.95
N GLN A 178 -9.92 -4.82 -11.18
CA GLN A 178 -9.92 -3.39 -11.49
C GLN A 178 -9.51 -3.19 -12.94
N ILE A 179 -10.41 -2.78 -13.79
CA ILE A 179 -10.11 -2.44 -15.17
C ILE A 179 -10.20 -0.94 -15.35
N ASP A 180 -9.10 -0.33 -15.78
CA ASP A 180 -9.05 1.08 -16.11
C ASP A 180 -9.95 1.37 -17.31
N LYS A 181 -10.93 2.26 -17.16
CA LYS A 181 -11.85 2.66 -18.25
C LYS A 181 -11.12 3.16 -19.49
N ARG A 182 -9.93 3.75 -19.33
CA ARG A 182 -9.10 4.19 -20.45
C ARG A 182 -8.58 3.02 -21.31
N LEU A 183 -8.39 1.84 -20.71
CA LEU A 183 -8.06 0.63 -21.45
C LEU A 183 -9.26 0.10 -22.22
N LEU A 184 -10.45 0.12 -21.61
CA LEU A 184 -11.70 -0.28 -22.29
C LEU A 184 -12.04 0.59 -23.51
N SER A 185 -11.55 1.83 -23.56
CA SER A 185 -11.69 2.68 -24.74
C SER A 185 -10.74 2.35 -25.88
N LYS A 186 -9.68 1.59 -25.61
CA LYS A 186 -8.60 1.24 -26.57
C LYS A 186 -8.60 -0.23 -26.97
N TYR A 187 -8.99 -1.10 -26.07
CA TYR A 187 -8.93 -2.55 -26.22
C TYR A 187 -10.26 -3.18 -25.79
N ASP A 188 -10.61 -4.30 -26.41
CA ASP A 188 -11.69 -5.14 -25.91
C ASP A 188 -11.30 -5.81 -24.58
N PHE A 189 -12.30 -6.24 -23.83
CA PHE A 189 -12.11 -6.83 -22.50
C PHE A 189 -11.19 -8.06 -22.52
N GLN A 190 -11.30 -8.91 -23.55
CA GLN A 190 -10.50 -10.12 -23.64
C GLN A 190 -9.04 -9.80 -23.85
N THR A 191 -8.71 -8.83 -24.69
CA THR A 191 -7.33 -8.35 -24.90
C THR A 191 -6.70 -7.83 -23.60
N ILE A 192 -7.46 -7.08 -22.79
CA ILE A 192 -6.99 -6.58 -21.48
C ILE A 192 -6.65 -7.75 -20.54
N ILE A 193 -7.53 -8.77 -20.51
CA ILE A 193 -7.33 -9.96 -19.66
C ILE A 193 -6.13 -10.78 -20.14
N ASP A 194 -6.00 -11.03 -21.43
CA ASP A 194 -4.91 -11.83 -22.02
C ASP A 194 -3.54 -11.18 -21.78
N ASN A 195 -3.47 -9.86 -21.88
CA ASN A 195 -2.26 -9.08 -21.63
C ASN A 195 -1.99 -8.83 -20.13
N LYS A 196 -2.90 -9.24 -19.25
CA LYS A 196 -2.83 -8.96 -17.80
C LYS A 196 -2.71 -7.47 -17.46
N GLU A 197 -3.29 -6.61 -18.29
CA GLU A 197 -3.31 -5.15 -18.14
C GLU A 197 -4.43 -4.66 -17.23
N TYR A 198 -4.81 -5.48 -16.24
CA TYR A 198 -5.81 -5.14 -15.24
C TYR A 198 -5.23 -5.24 -13.84
N GLY A 199 -5.76 -4.45 -12.94
CA GLY A 199 -5.49 -4.56 -11.52
C GLY A 199 -6.42 -5.58 -10.85
N MET A 200 -6.13 -5.88 -9.60
CA MET A 200 -6.95 -6.74 -8.77
C MET A 200 -6.99 -6.21 -7.35
N ILE A 201 -8.15 -6.27 -6.73
CA ILE A 201 -8.28 -6.05 -5.30
C ILE A 201 -8.27 -7.39 -4.59
N PHE A 202 -7.47 -7.46 -3.56
CA PHE A 202 -7.37 -8.57 -2.63
C PHE A 202 -7.91 -8.15 -1.27
N ILE A 203 -8.54 -9.06 -0.57
CA ILE A 203 -9.06 -8.83 0.77
C ILE A 203 -8.46 -9.83 1.75
N TRP A 204 -8.10 -9.32 2.91
CA TRP A 204 -7.75 -10.09 4.08
C TRP A 204 -8.73 -9.77 5.22
N THR A 205 -9.22 -10.81 5.89
CA THR A 205 -10.07 -10.67 7.08
C THR A 205 -9.42 -11.42 8.24
N ALA A 206 -9.45 -10.80 9.41
CA ALA A 206 -9.03 -11.47 10.64
C ALA A 206 -9.96 -12.65 10.90
N TYR A 207 -9.39 -13.83 11.11
CA TYR A 207 -10.18 -14.95 11.63
C TYR A 207 -10.57 -14.64 13.07
N LYS A 208 -11.87 -14.69 13.35
CA LYS A 208 -12.38 -14.67 14.72
C LYS A 208 -12.30 -16.05 15.31
#